data_27d5380c111a23c8b22953d7d9df1aee
#
_entry.id   27d5380c111a23c8b22953d7d9df1aee
#
_cell.length_a   1.000
_cell.length_b   1.000
_cell.length_c   1.000
_cell.angle_alpha   90.00
_cell.angle_beta   90.00
_cell.angle_gamma   90.00
#
_symmetry.space_group_name_H-M   'P 1'
#
loop_
_entity.id
_entity.type
_entity.pdbx_description
1 polymer ?
#
loop_
_entity_poly.entity_id
_entity_poly.type
_entity_poly.pdbx_seq_one_letter_code
_entity_poly.pdbx_strand_id
1 'polypeptide(L)'
;MHQKEDILTKNMNKFKFAVIFTTILCIFSFQIFAEYYGRDIPDSSEIRKSLVDRWFTSDLKYLRLEQSQVYKNSAGDVFQVRLEEFEDSFAIVVAPRQPMMVDLISSRDKRTVTLDVYPYDLAGSWILFRDKNTGLPLSIRYYFHQNSEIYVEFRYQGNSGMKKEPGKVFADFIIFGMYAVRSLPVGLDFSQLYSLSFSDVVEPTRESLPWEYTEIENYLYDGSLQMIGFIREKLEKIKFQEDACYDGEQKPVKISDGKPRKEVAENGGISVDSAGFVKWIVDGLVMPIAGSNLELEPLKMPTVSLRTGSRADALSDKYNLYFSLDWTRNLAAAYLSVTSGNTYTFKNSGCEVRITPFASQLTVDGVKSIPVYMQDSGYSTDVLKALFYILAVTEPDRFYLGALRETGDMTPENIFYNRCVAFFPYFDANGFFSVAVFENGKEMSIEQFMERNPNIFVNLVRLRSSERFYPQ
;
A
#
# COMPACT_ATOMS: atom_id res chain seq x y z
N MET A 1 -16.82 49.30 44.23
CA MET A 1 -15.49 48.69 44.08
C MET A 1 -15.57 47.15 44.18
N HIS A 2 -16.42 46.55 44.99
CA HIS A 2 -16.56 45.09 45.15
C HIS A 2 -17.09 44.33 43.94
N GLN A 3 -17.91 44.93 43.06
CA GLN A 3 -18.46 44.22 41.89
C GLN A 3 -17.50 43.96 40.73
N LYS A 4 -16.36 44.68 40.64
CA LYS A 4 -15.32 44.45 39.61
C LYS A 4 -14.35 43.35 40.00
N GLU A 5 -14.13 43.11 41.28
CA GLU A 5 -13.23 42.05 41.75
C GLU A 5 -13.87 40.66 41.56
N ASP A 6 -15.19 40.53 41.77
CA ASP A 6 -15.91 39.28 41.59
C ASP A 6 -15.96 38.83 40.13
N ILE A 7 -16.01 39.75 39.15
CA ILE A 7 -16.03 39.44 37.72
C ILE A 7 -14.66 39.00 37.24
N LEU A 8 -13.60 39.61 37.76
CA LEU A 8 -12.20 39.22 37.41
C LEU A 8 -11.82 37.86 37.98
N THR A 9 -12.22 37.54 39.21
CA THR A 9 -11.99 36.24 39.86
C THR A 9 -12.76 35.13 39.19
N LYS A 10 -13.99 35.38 38.73
CA LYS A 10 -14.84 34.41 38.04
C LYS A 10 -14.31 34.11 36.60
N ASN A 11 -13.74 35.12 35.92
CA ASN A 11 -13.12 34.95 34.62
C ASN A 11 -11.73 34.28 34.70
N MET A 12 -10.93 34.57 35.71
CA MET A 12 -9.68 33.88 35.99
C MET A 12 -9.86 32.40 36.32
N ASN A 13 -10.90 32.03 37.07
CA ASN A 13 -11.20 30.65 37.36
C ASN A 13 -11.71 29.88 36.13
N LYS A 14 -12.51 30.53 35.26
CA LYS A 14 -12.89 29.94 33.97
C LYS A 14 -11.70 29.73 33.03
N PHE A 15 -10.75 30.67 33.01
CA PHE A 15 -9.53 30.56 32.19
C PHE A 15 -8.61 29.46 32.74
N LYS A 16 -8.43 29.36 34.06
CA LYS A 16 -7.68 28.25 34.68
C LYS A 16 -8.31 26.89 34.40
N PHE A 17 -9.65 26.81 34.47
CA PHE A 17 -10.39 25.57 34.19
C PHE A 17 -10.29 25.17 32.71
N ALA A 18 -10.34 26.13 31.77
CA ALA A 18 -10.15 25.89 30.33
C ALA A 18 -8.72 25.44 30.02
N VAL A 19 -7.70 26.08 30.63
CA VAL A 19 -6.29 25.70 30.44
C VAL A 19 -6.02 24.29 31.02
N ILE A 20 -6.55 23.97 32.21
CA ILE A 20 -6.41 22.65 32.83
C ILE A 20 -7.14 21.59 31.97
N PHE A 21 -8.34 21.90 31.45
CA PHE A 21 -9.09 20.97 30.61
C PHE A 21 -8.40 20.73 29.26
N THR A 22 -7.82 21.79 28.65
CA THR A 22 -7.04 21.67 27.41
C THR A 22 -5.74 20.88 27.63
N THR A 23 -5.06 21.12 28.77
CA THR A 23 -3.85 20.38 29.11
C THR A 23 -4.15 18.91 29.43
N ILE A 24 -5.26 18.60 30.10
CA ILE A 24 -5.72 17.22 30.35
C ILE A 24 -6.15 16.56 29.04
N LEU A 25 -6.81 17.28 28.12
CA LEU A 25 -7.16 16.75 26.79
C LEU A 25 -5.92 16.46 25.94
N CYS A 26 -4.90 17.34 25.98
CA CYS A 26 -3.62 17.11 25.34
C CYS A 26 -2.85 15.92 25.94
N ILE A 27 -2.88 15.77 27.28
CA ILE A 27 -2.24 14.63 27.95
C ILE A 27 -2.98 13.34 27.65
N PHE A 28 -4.32 13.35 27.60
CA PHE A 28 -5.10 12.17 27.17
C PHE A 28 -4.91 11.86 25.69
N SER A 29 -4.77 12.85 24.81
CA SER A 29 -4.46 12.63 23.39
C SER A 29 -3.07 12.01 23.21
N PHE A 30 -2.07 12.45 23.99
CA PHE A 30 -0.72 11.88 23.98
C PHE A 30 -0.68 10.45 24.53
N GLN A 31 -1.46 10.12 25.56
CA GLN A 31 -1.53 8.74 26.08
C GLN A 31 -2.26 7.80 25.12
N ILE A 32 -3.30 8.26 24.42
CA ILE A 32 -4.02 7.45 23.42
C ILE A 32 -3.08 7.13 22.23
N PHE A 33 -2.25 8.06 21.79
CA PHE A 33 -1.27 7.78 20.73
C PHE A 33 -0.17 6.81 21.17
N ALA A 34 0.31 6.87 22.40
CA ALA A 34 1.32 5.92 22.90
C ALA A 34 0.77 4.50 23.12
N GLU A 35 -0.53 4.37 23.39
CA GLU A 35 -1.20 3.07 23.61
C GLU A 35 -1.56 2.35 22.28
N TYR A 36 -1.66 3.08 21.16
CA TYR A 36 -2.05 2.52 19.85
C TYR A 36 -0.88 1.85 19.10
N TYR A 37 0.35 2.32 19.34
CA TYR A 37 1.56 1.71 18.78
C TYR A 37 1.91 0.43 19.51
N GLY A 38 1.31 -0.69 19.16
CA GLY A 38 1.83 -1.99 19.56
C GLY A 38 0.93 -2.90 20.36
N ARG A 39 -0.37 -2.64 20.55
CA ARG A 39 -1.26 -3.59 21.25
C ARG A 39 -1.42 -4.92 20.52
N ASP A 40 -1.18 -4.97 19.20
CA ASP A 40 -1.36 -6.15 18.38
C ASP A 40 -0.04 -6.80 17.89
N ILE A 41 1.13 -6.19 18.17
CA ILE A 41 2.42 -6.76 17.79
C ILE A 41 3.02 -7.51 18.99
N PRO A 42 3.18 -8.84 18.92
CA PRO A 42 3.84 -9.59 19.99
C PRO A 42 5.26 -9.10 20.21
N ASP A 43 5.63 -8.80 21.47
CA ASP A 43 6.97 -8.28 21.80
C ASP A 43 7.85 -9.32 22.49
N SER A 44 9.01 -9.56 21.88
CA SER A 44 10.01 -10.50 22.36
C SER A 44 11.12 -9.89 23.21
N SER A 45 11.07 -8.60 23.56
CA SER A 45 12.17 -7.86 24.23
C SER A 45 12.63 -8.51 25.54
N GLU A 46 11.68 -8.97 26.37
CA GLU A 46 11.97 -9.70 27.63
C GLU A 46 12.76 -10.99 27.36
N ILE A 47 12.33 -11.76 26.37
CA ILE A 47 13.01 -13.02 25.96
C ILE A 47 14.39 -12.68 25.41
N ARG A 48 14.50 -11.70 24.50
CA ARG A 48 15.77 -11.31 23.86
C ARG A 48 16.82 -10.86 24.87
N LYS A 49 16.42 -10.12 25.93
CA LYS A 49 17.33 -9.76 27.03
C LYS A 49 18.01 -10.96 27.66
N SER A 50 17.28 -12.09 27.82
CA SER A 50 17.82 -13.33 28.40
C SER A 50 18.70 -14.13 27.43
N LEU A 51 18.68 -13.81 26.14
CA LEU A 51 19.33 -14.58 25.08
C LEU A 51 20.66 -13.98 24.62
N VAL A 52 21.01 -12.75 25.05
CA VAL A 52 22.16 -12.00 24.54
C VAL A 52 23.44 -12.83 24.58
N ASP A 53 23.82 -13.34 25.76
CA ASP A 53 25.08 -14.09 25.93
C ASP A 53 25.06 -15.46 25.24
N ARG A 54 23.92 -16.14 25.27
CA ARG A 54 23.81 -17.49 24.75
C ARG A 54 23.63 -17.54 23.23
N TRP A 55 22.86 -16.63 22.68
CA TRP A 55 22.48 -16.65 21.26
C TRP A 55 23.09 -15.50 20.43
N PHE A 56 23.08 -14.26 20.93
CA PHE A 56 23.40 -13.11 20.08
C PHE A 56 24.89 -12.82 19.97
N THR A 57 25.67 -13.15 21.02
CA THR A 57 27.12 -12.92 21.05
C THR A 57 27.95 -14.20 20.91
N SER A 58 27.35 -15.38 21.01
CA SER A 58 28.02 -16.67 20.86
C SER A 58 28.58 -16.92 19.47
N ASP A 59 29.69 -17.67 19.39
CA ASP A 59 30.25 -18.11 18.10
C ASP A 59 29.32 -19.08 17.37
N LEU A 60 29.32 -19.05 16.03
CA LEU A 60 28.52 -19.95 15.21
C LEU A 60 28.68 -21.41 15.50
N LYS A 61 29.92 -21.85 15.83
CA LYS A 61 30.22 -23.26 16.21
C LYS A 61 29.44 -23.75 17.43
N TYR A 62 29.14 -22.86 18.38
CA TYR A 62 28.32 -23.21 19.56
C TYR A 62 26.82 -23.09 19.21
N LEU A 63 26.42 -22.11 18.42
CA LEU A 63 25.04 -21.96 17.98
C LEU A 63 24.54 -23.17 17.18
N ARG A 64 25.40 -23.81 16.38
CA ARG A 64 25.08 -25.04 15.66
C ARG A 64 24.76 -26.26 16.56
N LEU A 65 25.14 -26.20 17.84
CA LEU A 65 24.80 -27.20 18.81
C LEU A 65 23.47 -26.94 19.51
N GLU A 66 22.96 -25.70 19.40
CA GLU A 66 21.69 -25.35 20.00
C GLU A 66 20.53 -25.84 19.13
N GLN A 67 19.53 -26.42 19.79
CA GLN A 67 18.27 -26.77 19.16
C GLN A 67 17.34 -25.54 19.19
N SER A 68 16.36 -25.48 18.30
CA SER A 68 15.29 -24.47 18.38
C SER A 68 14.58 -24.58 19.73
N GLN A 69 14.35 -23.44 20.38
CA GLN A 69 13.75 -23.35 21.71
C GLN A 69 12.54 -22.46 21.70
N VAL A 70 11.51 -22.82 22.46
CA VAL A 70 10.27 -22.04 22.58
C VAL A 70 10.27 -21.37 23.96
N TYR A 71 10.00 -20.07 23.95
CA TYR A 71 9.92 -19.22 25.12
C TYR A 71 8.56 -18.53 25.20
N LYS A 72 8.16 -18.19 26.42
CA LYS A 72 6.94 -17.44 26.69
C LYS A 72 7.30 -16.18 27.47
N ASN A 73 6.79 -15.01 27.03
CA ASN A 73 6.98 -13.76 27.75
C ASN A 73 5.94 -13.62 28.90
N SER A 74 6.06 -12.56 29.69
CA SER A 74 5.15 -12.28 30.81
C SER A 74 3.71 -11.96 30.36
N ALA A 75 3.54 -11.44 29.14
CA ALA A 75 2.22 -11.18 28.53
C ALA A 75 1.51 -12.46 28.04
N GLY A 76 2.24 -13.57 27.92
CA GLY A 76 1.70 -14.85 27.48
C GLY A 76 2.00 -15.18 26.01
N ASP A 77 2.67 -14.29 25.27
CA ASP A 77 3.07 -14.55 23.90
C ASP A 77 4.19 -15.59 23.84
N VAL A 78 4.13 -16.40 22.82
CA VAL A 78 5.05 -17.53 22.63
C VAL A 78 5.92 -17.27 21.41
N PHE A 79 7.24 -17.44 21.57
CA PHE A 79 8.23 -17.24 20.51
C PHE A 79 9.14 -18.45 20.38
N GLN A 80 9.55 -18.75 19.16
CA GLN A 80 10.63 -19.71 18.89
C GLN A 80 11.92 -18.95 18.59
N VAL A 81 13.01 -19.41 19.19
CA VAL A 81 14.37 -18.97 18.90
C VAL A 81 15.10 -20.08 18.16
N ARG A 82 15.72 -19.76 17.03
CA ARG A 82 16.46 -20.71 16.20
C ARG A 82 17.57 -20.06 15.39
N LEU A 83 18.52 -20.88 14.96
CA LEU A 83 19.56 -20.53 14.01
C LEU A 83 19.08 -20.83 12.59
N GLU A 84 19.33 -19.91 11.66
CA GLU A 84 19.22 -20.12 10.21
C GLU A 84 20.56 -19.77 9.54
N GLU A 85 21.03 -20.60 8.60
CA GLU A 85 22.29 -20.35 7.91
C GLU A 85 22.05 -20.07 6.42
N PHE A 86 22.74 -19.04 5.92
CA PHE A 86 22.79 -18.63 4.52
C PHE A 86 24.21 -18.83 3.96
N GLU A 87 24.47 -18.48 2.72
CA GLU A 87 25.76 -18.64 2.08
C GLU A 87 26.87 -17.89 2.85
N ASP A 88 26.75 -16.58 3.00
CA ASP A 88 27.75 -15.69 3.61
C ASP A 88 27.39 -15.21 5.01
N SER A 89 26.22 -15.53 5.52
CA SER A 89 25.71 -15.09 6.81
C SER A 89 24.97 -16.18 7.56
N PHE A 90 24.66 -15.91 8.81
CA PHE A 90 23.70 -16.68 9.59
C PHE A 90 22.79 -15.74 10.37
N ALA A 91 21.63 -16.21 10.72
CA ALA A 91 20.65 -15.43 11.45
C ALA A 91 20.20 -16.12 12.73
N ILE A 92 20.04 -15.34 13.79
CA ILE A 92 19.29 -15.73 14.97
C ILE A 92 17.89 -15.14 14.82
N VAL A 93 16.91 -16.03 14.70
CA VAL A 93 15.51 -15.70 14.49
C VAL A 93 14.76 -15.81 15.80
N VAL A 94 14.00 -14.78 16.16
CA VAL A 94 13.02 -14.79 17.25
C VAL A 94 11.66 -14.53 16.63
N ALA A 95 10.88 -15.60 16.46
CA ALA A 95 9.62 -15.57 15.72
C ALA A 95 8.41 -15.86 16.62
N PRO A 96 7.32 -15.08 16.53
CA PRO A 96 6.11 -15.31 17.30
C PRO A 96 5.38 -16.56 16.82
N ARG A 97 4.63 -17.19 17.74
CA ARG A 97 3.75 -18.30 17.43
C ARG A 97 2.58 -17.85 16.59
N GLN A 98 2.34 -18.56 15.50
CA GLN A 98 1.12 -18.44 14.71
C GLN A 98 0.40 -19.79 14.63
N PRO A 99 -0.85 -19.92 15.10
CA PRO A 99 -1.64 -21.11 14.93
C PRO A 99 -2.09 -21.23 13.47
N MET A 100 -1.80 -22.37 12.83
CA MET A 100 -2.21 -22.66 11.46
C MET A 100 -3.13 -23.88 11.45
N MET A 101 -4.32 -23.75 10.87
CA MET A 101 -5.23 -24.88 10.68
C MET A 101 -4.82 -25.67 9.44
N VAL A 102 -4.62 -26.97 9.61
CA VAL A 102 -4.22 -27.90 8.55
C VAL A 102 -5.22 -29.04 8.47
N ASP A 103 -5.72 -29.29 7.27
CA ASP A 103 -6.58 -30.42 6.98
C ASP A 103 -5.73 -31.67 6.76
N LEU A 104 -5.79 -32.61 7.68
CA LEU A 104 -5.21 -33.93 7.52
C LEU A 104 -6.21 -34.83 6.77
N ILE A 105 -5.90 -35.11 5.52
CA ILE A 105 -6.73 -35.98 4.67
C ILE A 105 -6.06 -37.34 4.59
N SER A 106 -6.76 -38.37 5.08
CA SER A 106 -6.42 -39.77 4.84
C SER A 106 -7.48 -40.43 3.97
N SER A 107 -7.19 -41.62 3.44
CA SER A 107 -8.16 -42.37 2.62
C SER A 107 -9.48 -42.72 3.33
N ARG A 108 -9.55 -42.52 4.66
CA ARG A 108 -10.70 -42.88 5.48
C ARG A 108 -11.24 -41.77 6.37
N ASP A 109 -10.49 -40.65 6.49
CA ASP A 109 -10.85 -39.58 7.43
C ASP A 109 -10.29 -38.24 6.99
N LYS A 110 -11.07 -37.18 7.21
CA LYS A 110 -10.66 -35.78 7.07
C LYS A 110 -10.85 -35.10 8.41
N ARG A 111 -9.77 -34.60 9.02
CA ARG A 111 -9.85 -33.81 10.26
C ARG A 111 -8.95 -32.59 10.17
N THR A 112 -9.44 -31.47 10.67
CA THR A 112 -8.67 -30.24 10.82
C THR A 112 -7.93 -30.27 12.16
N VAL A 113 -6.64 -30.02 12.14
CA VAL A 113 -5.80 -29.86 13.33
C VAL A 113 -5.15 -28.48 13.32
N THR A 114 -4.94 -27.91 14.50
CA THR A 114 -4.19 -26.68 14.66
C THR A 114 -2.72 -27.01 14.95
N LEU A 115 -1.82 -26.51 14.12
CA LEU A 115 -0.37 -26.61 14.31
C LEU A 115 0.20 -25.24 14.69
N ASP A 116 1.10 -25.23 15.67
CA ASP A 116 1.86 -24.03 15.98
C ASP A 116 3.03 -23.90 14.98
N VAL A 117 3.04 -22.82 14.21
CA VAL A 117 4.14 -22.47 13.30
C VAL A 117 4.79 -21.16 13.77
N TYR A 118 6.05 -20.95 13.37
CA TYR A 118 6.85 -19.79 13.78
C TYR A 118 7.49 -19.12 12.56
N PRO A 119 6.71 -18.46 11.70
CA PRO A 119 7.23 -17.70 10.56
C PRO A 119 8.13 -16.58 11.06
N TYR A 120 9.24 -16.35 10.35
CA TYR A 120 10.25 -15.36 10.79
C TYR A 120 9.99 -13.95 10.27
N ASP A 121 8.96 -13.75 9.46
CA ASP A 121 8.70 -12.57 8.66
C ASP A 121 7.32 -11.96 8.89
N LEU A 122 6.75 -12.20 10.06
CA LEU A 122 5.46 -11.63 10.49
C LEU A 122 5.65 -10.60 11.60
N ALA A 123 4.60 -9.80 11.84
CA ALA A 123 4.55 -8.83 12.94
C ALA A 123 5.00 -9.46 14.27
N GLY A 124 5.96 -8.83 14.93
CA GLY A 124 6.61 -9.31 16.14
C GLY A 124 7.86 -10.17 15.93
N SER A 125 8.18 -10.54 14.68
CA SER A 125 9.44 -11.22 14.36
C SER A 125 10.62 -10.26 14.47
N TRP A 126 11.71 -10.78 15.00
CA TRP A 126 12.99 -10.09 15.17
C TRP A 126 14.13 -10.99 14.71
N ILE A 127 15.05 -10.47 13.88
CA ILE A 127 16.11 -11.26 13.27
C ILE A 127 17.44 -10.52 13.39
N LEU A 128 18.46 -11.16 13.95
CA LEU A 128 19.84 -10.70 13.96
C LEU A 128 20.64 -11.43 12.88
N PHE A 129 21.12 -10.74 11.88
CA PHE A 129 22.04 -11.25 10.88
C PHE A 129 23.49 -11.03 11.31
N ARG A 130 24.33 -12.07 11.14
CA ARG A 130 25.75 -12.04 11.46
C ARG A 130 26.56 -12.60 10.30
N ASP A 131 27.74 -12.04 10.07
CA ASP A 131 28.70 -12.52 9.06
C ASP A 131 29.23 -13.90 9.44
N LYS A 132 29.25 -14.82 8.50
CA LYS A 132 29.59 -16.24 8.75
C LYS A 132 31.08 -16.45 9.05
N ASN A 133 31.96 -15.60 8.48
CA ASN A 133 33.42 -15.72 8.62
C ASN A 133 33.94 -15.02 9.88
N THR A 134 33.41 -13.83 10.15
CA THR A 134 33.89 -13.00 11.27
C THR A 134 33.04 -13.11 12.52
N GLY A 135 31.82 -13.63 12.41
CA GLY A 135 30.83 -13.66 13.49
C GLY A 135 30.31 -12.28 13.89
N LEU A 136 30.71 -11.20 13.20
CA LEU A 136 30.27 -9.86 13.55
C LEU A 136 28.81 -9.62 13.12
N PRO A 137 28.04 -8.81 13.89
CA PRO A 137 26.68 -8.45 13.52
C PRO A 137 26.69 -7.62 12.24
N LEU A 138 25.75 -7.92 11.34
CA LEU A 138 25.52 -7.21 10.09
C LEU A 138 24.33 -6.27 10.20
N SER A 139 23.17 -6.80 10.54
CA SER A 139 21.94 -6.05 10.67
C SER A 139 20.94 -6.72 11.61
N ILE A 140 19.93 -5.95 12.01
CA ILE A 140 18.77 -6.44 12.76
C ILE A 140 17.52 -5.99 12.02
N ARG A 141 16.58 -6.92 11.78
CA ARG A 141 15.27 -6.63 11.22
C ARG A 141 14.19 -6.74 12.28
N TYR A 142 13.30 -5.75 12.26
CA TYR A 142 12.06 -5.71 13.01
C TYR A 142 10.88 -5.77 12.04
N TYR A 143 9.97 -6.71 12.24
CA TYR A 143 8.77 -6.87 11.42
C TYR A 143 7.56 -6.29 12.15
N PHE A 144 7.06 -5.17 11.66
CA PHE A 144 5.92 -4.44 12.25
C PHE A 144 4.59 -4.78 11.58
N HIS A 145 4.60 -5.59 10.54
CA HIS A 145 3.44 -5.84 9.70
C HIS A 145 3.23 -7.33 9.44
N GLN A 146 1.98 -7.71 9.10
CA GLN A 146 1.65 -9.09 8.74
C GLN A 146 2.17 -9.51 7.36
N ASN A 147 2.60 -8.57 6.52
CA ASN A 147 3.24 -8.89 5.25
C ASN A 147 4.76 -9.03 5.41
N SER A 148 5.30 -10.14 4.98
CA SER A 148 6.70 -10.55 5.13
C SER A 148 7.72 -9.59 4.49
N GLU A 149 7.31 -8.83 3.49
CA GLU A 149 8.17 -7.91 2.74
C GLU A 149 8.17 -6.48 3.31
N ILE A 150 7.64 -6.28 4.56
CA ILE A 150 7.57 -4.97 5.21
C ILE A 150 8.28 -5.02 6.55
N TYR A 151 9.43 -4.34 6.64
CA TYR A 151 10.26 -4.35 7.83
C TYR A 151 11.16 -3.11 7.92
N VAL A 152 11.68 -2.85 9.13
CA VAL A 152 12.74 -1.88 9.37
C VAL A 152 14.03 -2.65 9.64
N GLU A 153 15.09 -2.38 8.87
CA GLU A 153 16.41 -2.95 9.03
C GLU A 153 17.37 -1.93 9.62
N PHE A 154 17.99 -2.29 10.74
CA PHE A 154 19.04 -1.52 11.39
C PHE A 154 20.39 -2.17 11.09
N ARG A 155 21.33 -1.38 10.58
CA ARG A 155 22.65 -1.85 10.20
C ARG A 155 23.77 -0.88 10.56
N TYR A 156 24.99 -1.36 10.61
CA TYR A 156 26.16 -0.50 10.73
C TYR A 156 26.42 0.29 9.46
N GLN A 157 27.08 1.45 9.62
CA GLN A 157 27.52 2.26 8.49
C GLN A 157 28.58 1.51 7.66
N GLY A 158 28.25 1.26 6.37
CA GLY A 158 29.19 0.90 5.32
C GLY A 158 29.67 -0.54 5.28
N ASN A 159 29.49 -1.19 4.13
CA ASN A 159 30.13 -2.45 3.76
C ASN A 159 31.49 -2.25 3.08
N SER A 160 32.02 -1.03 2.97
CA SER A 160 33.26 -0.74 2.26
C SER A 160 34.40 -0.46 3.25
N GLY A 161 35.11 -1.51 3.65
CA GLY A 161 36.52 -1.46 4.11
C GLY A 161 36.98 -0.43 5.16
N MET A 162 36.17 0.54 5.51
CA MET A 162 36.47 1.54 6.55
C MET A 162 36.17 0.96 7.92
N LYS A 163 37.04 1.26 8.88
CA LYS A 163 36.86 0.90 10.29
C LYS A 163 35.45 1.24 10.72
N LYS A 164 34.67 0.20 11.09
CA LYS A 164 33.35 0.36 11.70
C LYS A 164 33.51 1.24 12.94
N GLU A 165 32.95 2.45 12.92
CA GLU A 165 32.89 3.28 14.14
C GLU A 165 31.84 2.65 15.06
N PRO A 166 32.17 2.28 16.30
CA PRO A 166 31.18 1.78 17.25
C PRO A 166 30.07 2.83 17.44
N GLY A 167 28.82 2.36 17.42
CA GLY A 167 27.68 3.20 17.80
C GLY A 167 26.91 3.87 16.67
N LYS A 168 27.40 3.91 15.43
CA LYS A 168 26.61 4.48 14.31
C LYS A 168 25.73 3.44 13.66
N VAL A 169 24.42 3.58 13.87
CA VAL A 169 23.37 2.72 13.28
C VAL A 169 22.59 3.51 12.24
N PHE A 170 22.30 2.86 11.15
CA PHE A 170 21.45 3.37 10.08
C PHE A 170 20.20 2.51 9.99
N ALA A 171 19.05 3.18 9.81
CA ALA A 171 17.79 2.52 9.55
C ALA A 171 17.43 2.59 8.06
N ASP A 172 16.94 1.47 7.55
CA ASP A 172 16.29 1.35 6.25
C ASP A 172 14.84 0.88 6.49
N PHE A 173 13.86 1.57 5.92
CA PHE A 173 12.46 1.15 5.95
C PHE A 173 12.11 0.58 4.59
N ILE A 174 11.82 -0.72 4.53
CA ILE A 174 11.57 -1.47 3.30
C ILE A 174 10.09 -1.86 3.23
N ILE A 175 9.48 -1.61 2.06
CA ILE A 175 8.11 -1.96 1.71
C ILE A 175 8.12 -2.66 0.35
N PHE A 176 7.85 -3.96 0.30
CA PHE A 176 7.86 -4.78 -0.92
C PHE A 176 9.12 -4.55 -1.77
N GLY A 177 10.29 -4.60 -1.13
CA GLY A 177 11.58 -4.39 -1.77
C GLY A 177 11.92 -2.94 -2.11
N MET A 178 11.03 -1.96 -1.90
CA MET A 178 11.29 -0.55 -2.11
C MET A 178 11.75 0.12 -0.81
N TYR A 179 12.74 1.02 -0.92
CA TYR A 179 13.19 1.82 0.22
C TYR A 179 12.28 3.04 0.39
N ALA A 180 11.40 3.01 1.37
CA ALA A 180 10.68 4.20 1.82
C ALA A 180 11.64 5.18 2.52
N VAL A 181 12.58 4.64 3.30
CA VAL A 181 13.72 5.37 3.85
C VAL A 181 14.98 4.53 3.68
N ARG A 182 16.10 5.15 3.35
CA ARG A 182 17.38 4.47 3.18
C ARG A 182 18.50 5.20 3.90
N SER A 183 19.28 4.45 4.68
CA SER A 183 20.48 4.92 5.36
C SER A 183 20.25 6.13 6.27
N LEU A 184 19.12 6.16 6.98
CA LEU A 184 18.82 7.18 7.96
C LEU A 184 19.68 6.95 9.21
N PRO A 185 20.53 7.89 9.64
CA PRO A 185 21.25 7.76 10.90
C PRO A 185 20.28 7.85 12.08
N VAL A 186 20.33 6.87 12.97
CA VAL A 186 19.53 6.84 14.20
C VAL A 186 20.43 6.93 15.43
N GLY A 187 19.93 7.58 16.48
CA GLY A 187 20.68 7.82 17.72
C GLY A 187 20.71 6.60 18.68
N LEU A 188 20.68 5.39 18.14
CA LEU A 188 20.70 4.14 18.92
C LEU A 188 22.03 3.41 18.75
N ASP A 189 22.52 2.80 19.83
CA ASP A 189 23.62 1.86 19.73
C ASP A 189 23.10 0.51 19.23
N PHE A 190 23.89 -0.18 18.39
CA PHE A 190 23.48 -1.47 17.83
C PHE A 190 23.20 -2.51 18.90
N SER A 191 23.96 -2.53 19.99
CA SER A 191 23.75 -3.45 21.11
C SER A 191 22.43 -3.22 21.86
N GLN A 192 21.91 -1.98 21.88
CA GLN A 192 20.61 -1.68 22.48
C GLN A 192 19.47 -2.38 21.72
N LEU A 193 19.59 -2.52 20.40
CA LEU A 193 18.60 -3.20 19.55
C LEU A 193 18.40 -4.67 19.89
N TYR A 194 19.35 -5.32 20.60
CA TYR A 194 19.17 -6.69 21.07
C TYR A 194 18.01 -6.85 22.06
N SER A 195 17.69 -5.79 22.80
CA SER A 195 16.75 -5.86 23.91
C SER A 195 15.66 -4.78 23.91
N LEU A 196 15.73 -3.78 23.01
CA LEU A 196 14.67 -2.79 22.89
C LEU A 196 13.35 -3.44 22.44
N SER A 197 12.25 -3.03 23.04
CA SER A 197 10.91 -3.39 22.58
C SER A 197 10.61 -2.78 21.21
N PHE A 198 9.55 -3.24 20.56
CA PHE A 198 9.12 -2.61 19.29
C PHE A 198 8.72 -1.15 19.51
N SER A 199 8.04 -0.83 20.61
CA SER A 199 7.68 0.55 20.98
C SER A 199 8.91 1.41 21.32
N ASP A 200 9.91 0.84 22.02
CA ASP A 200 11.15 1.57 22.37
C ASP A 200 12.01 1.91 21.16
N VAL A 201 11.85 1.19 20.04
CA VAL A 201 12.52 1.51 18.77
C VAL A 201 11.76 2.62 18.03
N VAL A 202 10.44 2.66 18.10
CA VAL A 202 9.60 3.67 17.45
C VAL A 202 9.85 5.06 18.06
N GLU A 203 9.91 5.16 19.40
CA GLU A 203 9.96 6.45 20.09
C GLU A 203 11.14 7.37 19.66
N PRO A 204 12.41 6.93 19.68
CA PRO A 204 13.53 7.77 19.27
C PRO A 204 13.59 8.03 17.76
N THR A 205 12.86 7.27 16.96
CA THR A 205 12.84 7.37 15.49
C THR A 205 11.53 7.94 14.94
N ARG A 206 10.61 8.36 15.80
CA ARG A 206 9.26 8.81 15.48
C ARG A 206 9.21 9.91 14.42
N GLU A 207 10.08 10.91 14.53
CA GLU A 207 10.12 12.04 13.59
C GLU A 207 10.92 11.75 12.31
N SER A 208 11.64 10.64 12.28
CA SER A 208 12.61 10.34 11.23
C SER A 208 12.18 9.22 10.31
N LEU A 209 11.44 8.23 10.84
CA LEU A 209 10.87 7.12 10.06
C LEU A 209 9.36 7.32 9.89
N PRO A 210 8.82 6.97 8.72
CA PRO A 210 7.39 7.10 8.42
C PRO A 210 6.58 5.96 9.07
N TRP A 211 6.48 5.97 10.40
CA TRP A 211 5.79 4.94 11.17
C TRP A 211 4.31 4.84 10.85
N GLU A 212 3.72 5.91 10.32
CA GLU A 212 2.35 5.90 9.79
C GLU A 212 2.12 4.79 8.75
N TYR A 213 3.17 4.31 8.08
CA TYR A 213 3.04 3.20 7.13
C TYR A 213 2.85 1.84 7.81
N THR A 214 2.97 1.76 9.13
CA THR A 214 2.66 0.54 9.91
C THR A 214 1.29 0.60 10.60
N GLU A 215 0.62 1.77 10.56
CA GLU A 215 -0.68 1.97 11.18
C GLU A 215 -1.82 1.60 10.22
N ILE A 216 -2.56 0.55 10.53
CA ILE A 216 -3.64 0.04 9.69
C ILE A 216 -4.93 0.03 10.47
N GLU A 217 -5.95 0.67 9.92
CA GLU A 217 -7.31 0.68 10.45
C GLU A 217 -8.23 -0.09 9.49
N ASN A 218 -8.44 -1.38 9.74
CA ASN A 218 -9.12 -2.30 8.83
C ASN A 218 -10.52 -1.87 8.39
N TYR A 219 -11.27 -1.18 9.27
CA TYR A 219 -12.64 -0.71 8.96
C TYR A 219 -12.71 0.42 7.91
N LEU A 220 -11.58 1.06 7.57
CA LEU A 220 -11.55 2.14 6.59
C LEU A 220 -11.67 1.65 5.13
N TYR A 221 -11.64 0.33 4.90
CA TYR A 221 -11.69 -0.26 3.55
C TYR A 221 -13.08 -0.81 3.19
N ASP A 222 -14.08 -0.69 4.06
CA ASP A 222 -15.42 -1.26 3.87
C ASP A 222 -16.06 -0.81 2.54
N GLY A 223 -15.95 0.48 2.20
CA GLY A 223 -16.44 0.98 0.92
C GLY A 223 -15.77 0.33 -0.30
N SER A 224 -14.44 0.16 -0.26
CA SER A 224 -13.69 -0.51 -1.33
C SER A 224 -14.04 -1.99 -1.41
N LEU A 225 -14.12 -2.69 -0.28
CA LEU A 225 -14.48 -4.10 -0.22
C LEU A 225 -15.90 -4.36 -0.73
N GLN A 226 -16.84 -3.48 -0.41
CA GLN A 226 -18.20 -3.56 -0.92
C GLN A 226 -18.24 -3.35 -2.43
N MET A 227 -17.54 -2.34 -2.96
CA MET A 227 -17.43 -2.13 -4.41
C MET A 227 -16.82 -3.35 -5.11
N ILE A 228 -15.73 -3.92 -4.58
CA ILE A 228 -15.11 -5.15 -5.10
C ILE A 228 -16.13 -6.29 -5.14
N GLY A 229 -16.89 -6.48 -4.06
CA GLY A 229 -17.96 -7.50 -4.00
C GLY A 229 -18.99 -7.35 -5.10
N PHE A 230 -19.55 -6.15 -5.29
CA PHE A 230 -20.50 -5.85 -6.35
C PHE A 230 -19.92 -6.03 -7.76
N ILE A 231 -18.68 -5.60 -7.99
CA ILE A 231 -18.04 -5.81 -9.28
C ILE A 231 -17.92 -7.32 -9.57
N ARG A 232 -17.42 -8.11 -8.61
CA ARG A 232 -17.29 -9.58 -8.75
C ARG A 232 -18.59 -10.26 -9.10
N GLU A 233 -19.72 -9.87 -8.49
CA GLU A 233 -21.05 -10.42 -8.80
C GLU A 233 -21.50 -10.15 -10.25
N LYS A 234 -20.98 -9.08 -10.86
CA LYS A 234 -21.35 -8.69 -12.23
C LYS A 234 -20.38 -9.20 -13.29
N LEU A 235 -19.15 -9.61 -12.93
CA LEU A 235 -18.11 -9.99 -13.91
C LEU A 235 -18.56 -11.03 -14.93
N GLU A 236 -19.33 -12.05 -14.51
CA GLU A 236 -19.82 -13.12 -15.40
C GLU A 236 -20.79 -12.59 -16.49
N LYS A 237 -21.43 -11.43 -16.23
CA LYS A 237 -22.38 -10.79 -17.15
C LYS A 237 -21.74 -9.73 -18.03
N ILE A 238 -20.47 -9.41 -17.79
CA ILE A 238 -19.72 -8.41 -18.56
C ILE A 238 -18.99 -9.09 -19.71
N LYS A 239 -19.28 -8.66 -20.94
CA LYS A 239 -18.57 -9.11 -22.14
C LYS A 239 -17.66 -8.01 -22.66
N PHE A 240 -16.46 -8.38 -23.06
CA PHE A 240 -15.59 -7.47 -23.79
C PHE A 240 -16.12 -7.25 -25.22
N GLN A 241 -16.25 -5.99 -25.59
CA GLN A 241 -16.55 -5.56 -26.95
C GLN A 241 -15.75 -4.27 -27.22
N GLU A 242 -14.95 -4.26 -28.29
CA GLU A 242 -14.16 -3.10 -28.68
C GLU A 242 -15.05 -1.88 -28.93
N ASP A 243 -14.58 -0.68 -28.54
CA ASP A 243 -15.25 0.61 -28.76
C ASP A 243 -16.65 0.69 -28.11
N ALA A 244 -16.83 0.05 -26.97
CA ALA A 244 -18.14 -0.13 -26.36
C ALA A 244 -18.23 0.53 -24.97
N CYS A 245 -19.28 1.34 -24.78
CA CYS A 245 -19.68 1.91 -23.49
C CYS A 245 -21.18 2.21 -23.46
N TYR A 246 -21.60 2.92 -22.43
CA TYR A 246 -22.97 3.46 -22.26
C TYR A 246 -22.91 4.98 -22.11
N ASP A 247 -23.88 5.68 -22.72
CA ASP A 247 -24.01 7.15 -22.61
C ASP A 247 -24.64 7.59 -21.27
N GLY A 248 -24.95 8.88 -21.16
CA GLY A 248 -25.61 9.47 -20.00
C GLY A 248 -27.01 8.93 -19.70
N GLU A 249 -27.71 8.43 -20.74
CA GLU A 249 -29.03 7.81 -20.65
C GLU A 249 -28.98 6.28 -20.55
N GLN A 250 -27.80 5.66 -20.34
CA GLN A 250 -27.57 4.21 -20.26
C GLN A 250 -27.83 3.46 -21.58
N LYS A 251 -27.74 4.13 -22.71
CA LYS A 251 -27.86 3.49 -24.01
C LYS A 251 -26.49 2.98 -24.48
N PRO A 252 -26.45 1.77 -25.11
CA PRO A 252 -25.20 1.23 -25.63
C PRO A 252 -24.74 2.04 -26.86
N VAL A 253 -23.54 2.61 -26.76
CA VAL A 253 -22.96 3.47 -27.80
C VAL A 253 -21.49 3.11 -28.05
N LYS A 254 -20.97 3.58 -29.18
CA LYS A 254 -19.54 3.55 -29.47
C LYS A 254 -18.84 4.70 -28.77
N ILE A 255 -17.68 4.48 -28.19
CA ILE A 255 -16.88 5.50 -27.58
C ILE A 255 -16.36 6.49 -28.64
N SER A 256 -15.92 5.96 -29.79
CA SER A 256 -15.29 6.75 -30.85
C SER A 256 -16.17 7.89 -31.35
N ASP A 257 -17.43 7.62 -31.70
CA ASP A 257 -18.32 8.56 -32.36
C ASP A 257 -19.67 8.78 -31.66
N GLY A 258 -19.90 8.16 -30.50
CA GLY A 258 -21.14 8.28 -29.73
C GLY A 258 -22.37 7.64 -30.37
N LYS A 259 -22.22 6.96 -31.52
CA LYS A 259 -23.37 6.38 -32.23
C LYS A 259 -23.90 5.14 -31.52
N PRO A 260 -25.22 4.92 -31.56
CA PRO A 260 -25.84 3.71 -31.03
C PRO A 260 -25.20 2.44 -31.59
N ARG A 261 -24.99 1.46 -30.73
CA ARG A 261 -24.51 0.12 -31.10
C ARG A 261 -25.48 -0.97 -30.61
N LYS A 262 -25.36 -2.15 -31.20
CA LYS A 262 -26.11 -3.30 -30.74
C LYS A 262 -25.41 -3.89 -29.49
N GLU A 263 -26.19 -4.13 -28.43
CA GLU A 263 -25.72 -4.87 -27.26
C GLU A 263 -25.52 -6.34 -27.63
N VAL A 264 -24.38 -6.92 -27.23
CA VAL A 264 -24.05 -8.33 -27.49
C VAL A 264 -24.10 -9.21 -26.24
N ALA A 265 -24.18 -8.60 -25.06
CA ALA A 265 -24.39 -9.33 -23.82
C ALA A 265 -25.87 -9.77 -23.72
N GLU A 266 -26.08 -10.97 -23.19
CA GLU A 266 -27.39 -11.58 -23.00
C GLU A 266 -27.80 -11.49 -21.51
N ASN A 267 -29.08 -11.77 -21.24
CA ASN A 267 -29.61 -11.91 -19.87
C ASN A 267 -29.36 -10.69 -18.95
N GLY A 268 -29.46 -9.48 -19.48
CA GLY A 268 -29.24 -8.24 -18.71
C GLY A 268 -27.78 -7.99 -18.37
N GLY A 269 -26.84 -8.59 -19.10
CA GLY A 269 -25.43 -8.26 -19.04
C GLY A 269 -25.10 -6.99 -19.82
N ILE A 270 -23.86 -6.55 -19.72
CA ILE A 270 -23.32 -5.38 -20.41
C ILE A 270 -22.13 -5.74 -21.29
N SER A 271 -21.93 -4.99 -22.37
CA SER A 271 -20.75 -5.10 -23.22
C SER A 271 -19.94 -3.83 -23.18
N VAL A 272 -18.69 -3.90 -22.81
CA VAL A 272 -17.77 -2.76 -22.66
C VAL A 272 -16.36 -3.12 -23.09
N ASP A 273 -15.58 -2.11 -23.50
CA ASP A 273 -14.11 -2.23 -23.55
C ASP A 273 -13.47 -1.78 -22.23
N SER A 274 -12.14 -1.60 -22.19
CA SER A 274 -11.45 -1.18 -20.97
C SER A 274 -11.86 0.21 -20.49
N ALA A 275 -12.09 1.15 -21.41
CA ALA A 275 -12.52 2.50 -21.08
C ALA A 275 -14.00 2.54 -20.66
N GLY A 276 -14.85 1.79 -21.37
CA GLY A 276 -16.26 1.61 -21.00
C GLY A 276 -16.41 0.93 -19.63
N PHE A 277 -15.54 -0.03 -19.32
CA PHE A 277 -15.57 -0.72 -18.03
C PHE A 277 -15.24 0.21 -16.84
N VAL A 278 -14.17 1.01 -16.94
CA VAL A 278 -13.85 1.97 -15.86
C VAL A 278 -14.91 3.09 -15.77
N LYS A 279 -15.52 3.47 -16.89
CA LYS A 279 -16.67 4.40 -16.88
C LYS A 279 -17.87 3.79 -16.15
N TRP A 280 -18.21 2.52 -16.42
CA TRP A 280 -19.29 1.79 -15.74
C TRP A 280 -19.07 1.75 -14.22
N ILE A 281 -17.82 1.55 -13.75
CA ILE A 281 -17.50 1.65 -12.32
C ILE A 281 -17.80 3.07 -11.80
N VAL A 282 -17.34 4.10 -12.49
CA VAL A 282 -17.56 5.49 -12.05
C VAL A 282 -19.03 5.89 -12.13
N ASP A 283 -19.76 5.47 -13.17
CA ASP A 283 -21.19 5.68 -13.29
C ASP A 283 -21.97 5.06 -12.14
N GLY A 284 -21.55 3.88 -11.64
CA GLY A 284 -22.13 3.26 -10.45
C GLY A 284 -22.02 4.10 -9.16
N LEU A 285 -21.06 5.01 -9.10
CA LEU A 285 -20.90 5.97 -8.02
C LEU A 285 -21.66 7.30 -8.28
N VAL A 286 -21.73 7.70 -9.53
CA VAL A 286 -22.36 8.96 -9.95
C VAL A 286 -23.87 8.85 -9.99
N MET A 287 -24.40 7.76 -10.52
CA MET A 287 -25.84 7.55 -10.72
C MET A 287 -26.69 7.74 -9.45
N PRO A 288 -26.30 7.24 -8.26
CA PRO A 288 -27.06 7.47 -7.03
C PRO A 288 -27.13 8.94 -6.59
N ILE A 289 -26.23 9.79 -7.11
CA ILE A 289 -26.13 11.21 -6.73
C ILE A 289 -26.78 12.09 -7.81
N ALA A 290 -26.41 11.88 -9.08
CA ALA A 290 -26.81 12.72 -10.22
C ALA A 290 -28.13 12.27 -10.89
N GLY A 291 -28.53 10.99 -10.68
CA GLY A 291 -29.70 10.40 -11.36
C GLY A 291 -29.47 10.05 -12.83
N SER A 292 -28.24 10.22 -13.34
CA SER A 292 -27.82 9.88 -14.71
C SER A 292 -26.37 9.42 -14.73
N ASN A 293 -25.96 8.74 -15.80
CA ASN A 293 -24.56 8.41 -16.04
C ASN A 293 -23.80 9.65 -16.56
N LEU A 294 -22.47 9.55 -16.64
CA LEU A 294 -21.62 10.61 -17.21
C LEU A 294 -21.74 10.64 -18.73
N GLU A 295 -21.78 11.86 -19.28
CA GLU A 295 -21.77 12.11 -20.73
C GLU A 295 -20.37 11.83 -21.32
N LEU A 296 -20.34 11.37 -22.59
CA LEU A 296 -19.10 10.92 -23.24
C LEU A 296 -18.18 12.06 -23.68
N GLU A 297 -18.72 13.10 -24.27
CA GLU A 297 -17.92 14.15 -24.91
C GLU A 297 -16.98 14.88 -23.93
N PRO A 298 -17.43 15.23 -22.70
CA PRO A 298 -16.51 15.79 -21.71
C PRO A 298 -15.36 14.87 -21.32
N LEU A 299 -15.56 13.53 -21.37
CA LEU A 299 -14.53 12.55 -20.99
C LEU A 299 -13.40 12.45 -22.02
N LYS A 300 -13.65 12.82 -23.27
CA LYS A 300 -12.67 12.81 -24.37
C LYS A 300 -11.83 14.09 -24.46
N MET A 301 -12.12 15.08 -23.61
CA MET A 301 -11.42 16.39 -23.68
C MET A 301 -9.93 16.23 -23.35
N PRO A 302 -9.03 16.85 -24.14
CA PRO A 302 -7.59 16.79 -23.91
C PRO A 302 -7.17 17.34 -22.54
N THR A 303 -6.36 16.58 -21.81
CA THR A 303 -5.79 16.97 -20.51
C THR A 303 -4.31 17.35 -20.59
N VAL A 304 -3.60 16.93 -21.63
CA VAL A 304 -2.20 17.23 -21.90
C VAL A 304 -2.06 18.47 -22.77
N SER A 305 -1.27 19.43 -22.32
CA SER A 305 -1.13 20.74 -22.99
C SER A 305 -0.21 20.71 -24.22
N LEU A 306 0.82 19.84 -24.22
CA LEU A 306 1.78 19.70 -25.30
C LEU A 306 1.68 18.27 -25.84
N ARG A 307 0.95 18.11 -26.93
CA ARG A 307 0.92 16.90 -27.73
C ARG A 307 2.05 17.01 -28.76
N THR A 308 3.19 16.40 -28.46
CA THR A 308 4.35 16.45 -29.35
C THR A 308 4.22 15.41 -30.44
N GLY A 309 4.33 15.86 -31.69
CA GLY A 309 4.45 15.04 -32.87
C GLY A 309 3.30 15.18 -33.86
N SER A 310 3.61 15.48 -35.12
CA SER A 310 2.66 15.54 -36.23
C SER A 310 1.91 14.23 -36.53
N ARG A 311 2.28 13.15 -35.85
CA ARG A 311 1.59 11.84 -35.92
C ARG A 311 0.46 11.68 -34.90
N ALA A 312 0.40 12.52 -33.87
CA ALA A 312 -0.70 12.48 -32.91
C ALA A 312 -2.08 12.72 -33.57
N ASP A 313 -2.10 13.50 -34.65
CA ASP A 313 -3.34 13.82 -35.38
C ASP A 313 -3.66 12.76 -36.48
N ALA A 314 -2.65 12.01 -36.97
CA ALA A 314 -2.83 11.06 -38.06
C ALA A 314 -3.38 9.68 -37.65
N LEU A 315 -3.32 9.33 -36.35
CA LEU A 315 -3.91 8.10 -35.79
C LEU A 315 -5.31 8.34 -35.20
N SER A 316 -5.94 9.45 -35.57
CA SER A 316 -7.11 10.02 -34.92
C SER A 316 -8.43 9.31 -35.18
N ASP A 317 -8.49 8.23 -35.95
CA ASP A 317 -9.78 7.69 -36.36
C ASP A 317 -10.45 6.72 -35.39
N LYS A 318 -9.74 6.22 -34.35
CA LYS A 318 -10.38 5.42 -33.28
C LYS A 318 -10.13 5.95 -31.88
N TYR A 319 -8.89 6.21 -31.54
CA TYR A 319 -8.46 6.78 -30.26
C TYR A 319 -7.23 7.64 -30.52
N ASN A 320 -7.19 8.87 -30.02
CA ASN A 320 -5.94 9.62 -30.07
C ASN A 320 -4.91 8.92 -29.15
N LEU A 321 -3.63 9.19 -29.37
CA LEU A 321 -2.53 8.54 -28.61
C LEU A 321 -2.64 8.70 -27.08
N TYR A 322 -3.40 9.68 -26.60
CA TYR A 322 -3.60 10.00 -25.19
C TYR A 322 -4.99 9.60 -24.66
N PHE A 323 -5.74 8.81 -25.41
CA PHE A 323 -7.15 8.57 -25.12
C PHE A 323 -7.40 8.10 -23.69
N SER A 324 -6.79 6.99 -23.23
CA SER A 324 -7.02 6.45 -21.89
C SER A 324 -6.52 7.37 -20.78
N LEU A 325 -5.47 8.15 -21.05
CA LEU A 325 -4.96 9.17 -20.12
C LEU A 325 -5.98 10.31 -19.92
N ASP A 326 -6.51 10.85 -21.03
CA ASP A 326 -7.54 11.88 -20.99
C ASP A 326 -8.81 11.33 -20.34
N TRP A 327 -9.21 10.13 -20.70
CA TRP A 327 -10.42 9.46 -20.22
C TRP A 327 -10.42 9.26 -18.70
N THR A 328 -9.40 8.64 -18.15
CA THR A 328 -9.31 8.38 -16.70
C THR A 328 -9.24 9.68 -15.90
N ARG A 329 -8.47 10.66 -16.37
CA ARG A 329 -8.35 11.98 -15.76
C ARG A 329 -9.67 12.74 -15.72
N ASN A 330 -10.41 12.74 -16.84
CA ASN A 330 -11.71 13.40 -16.93
C ASN A 330 -12.79 12.65 -16.15
N LEU A 331 -12.76 11.31 -16.09
CA LEU A 331 -13.64 10.53 -15.23
C LEU A 331 -13.47 10.91 -13.76
N ALA A 332 -12.24 11.00 -13.27
CA ALA A 332 -11.97 11.39 -11.88
C ALA A 332 -12.41 12.84 -11.59
N ALA A 333 -12.17 13.77 -12.51
CA ALA A 333 -12.60 15.16 -12.37
C ALA A 333 -14.14 15.30 -12.41
N ALA A 334 -14.82 14.54 -13.27
CA ALA A 334 -16.28 14.52 -13.37
C ALA A 334 -16.91 13.92 -12.09
N TYR A 335 -16.38 12.81 -11.61
CA TYR A 335 -16.80 12.22 -10.33
C TYR A 335 -16.64 13.19 -9.16
N LEU A 336 -15.49 13.86 -9.05
CA LEU A 336 -15.26 14.88 -8.02
C LEU A 336 -16.25 16.05 -8.16
N SER A 337 -16.57 16.46 -9.39
CA SER A 337 -17.53 17.52 -9.63
C SER A 337 -18.93 17.15 -9.13
N VAL A 338 -19.38 15.94 -9.43
CA VAL A 338 -20.71 15.45 -9.00
C VAL A 338 -20.76 15.31 -7.46
N THR A 339 -19.74 14.73 -6.86
CA THR A 339 -19.74 14.44 -5.41
C THR A 339 -19.58 15.70 -4.55
N SER A 340 -18.91 16.74 -5.05
CA SER A 340 -18.68 17.99 -4.32
C SER A 340 -19.70 19.10 -4.63
N GLY A 341 -20.47 18.96 -5.71
CA GLY A 341 -21.36 20.01 -6.22
C GLY A 341 -20.64 21.20 -6.87
N ASN A 342 -19.33 21.08 -7.13
CA ASN A 342 -18.52 22.11 -7.79
C ASN A 342 -18.05 21.62 -9.16
N THR A 343 -17.69 22.53 -10.05
CA THR A 343 -17.15 22.16 -11.35
C THR A 343 -15.63 22.03 -11.31
N TYR A 344 -15.12 20.84 -11.61
CA TYR A 344 -13.70 20.57 -11.73
C TYR A 344 -13.33 20.17 -13.16
N THR A 345 -12.16 20.60 -13.56
CA THR A 345 -11.42 20.05 -14.69
C THR A 345 -10.24 19.24 -14.13
N PHE A 346 -9.63 18.38 -14.93
CA PHE A 346 -8.45 17.64 -14.45
C PHE A 346 -7.38 18.57 -13.85
N LYS A 347 -7.12 19.75 -14.45
CA LYS A 347 -6.06 20.68 -14.02
C LYS A 347 -6.25 21.23 -12.59
N ASN A 348 -7.46 21.35 -12.12
CA ASN A 348 -7.77 21.90 -10.78
C ASN A 348 -8.39 20.87 -9.82
N SER A 349 -8.55 19.62 -10.25
CA SER A 349 -9.17 18.56 -9.46
C SER A 349 -8.25 18.00 -8.36
N GLY A 350 -6.93 18.00 -8.57
CA GLY A 350 -5.98 17.32 -7.69
C GLY A 350 -6.10 15.79 -7.69
N CYS A 351 -6.85 15.21 -8.64
CA CYS A 351 -7.10 13.76 -8.67
C CYS A 351 -5.89 12.92 -9.03
N GLU A 352 -4.87 13.48 -9.71
CA GLU A 352 -3.69 12.71 -10.11
C GLU A 352 -2.80 12.35 -8.91
N VAL A 353 -2.36 11.10 -8.86
CA VAL A 353 -1.38 10.64 -7.89
C VAL A 353 0.01 11.10 -8.31
N ARG A 354 0.69 11.88 -7.46
CA ARG A 354 2.02 12.46 -7.75
C ARG A 354 3.00 12.31 -6.59
N ILE A 355 2.78 11.34 -5.71
CA ILE A 355 3.70 11.09 -4.60
C ILE A 355 4.97 10.39 -5.09
N THR A 356 6.08 10.61 -4.40
CA THR A 356 7.38 10.01 -4.72
C THR A 356 8.00 9.34 -3.49
N PRO A 357 7.35 8.29 -2.95
CA PRO A 357 7.77 7.70 -1.68
C PRO A 357 9.05 6.87 -1.80
N PHE A 358 9.43 6.48 -3.01
CA PHE A 358 10.58 5.61 -3.26
C PHE A 358 11.53 6.23 -4.29
N ALA A 359 12.84 6.04 -4.08
CA ALA A 359 13.88 6.41 -5.04
C ALA A 359 14.81 5.23 -5.36
N SER A 360 14.72 4.14 -4.62
CA SER A 360 15.57 2.96 -4.79
C SER A 360 14.87 1.67 -4.39
N GLN A 361 15.35 0.58 -4.98
CA GLN A 361 14.84 -0.79 -4.81
C GLN A 361 15.95 -1.71 -4.32
N LEU A 362 15.63 -2.61 -3.41
CA LEU A 362 16.47 -3.74 -3.02
C LEU A 362 16.29 -4.88 -4.02
N THR A 363 17.37 -5.33 -4.62
CA THR A 363 17.40 -6.47 -5.55
C THR A 363 18.39 -7.51 -5.08
N VAL A 364 18.41 -8.68 -5.71
CA VAL A 364 19.39 -9.75 -5.41
C VAL A 364 20.83 -9.28 -5.67
N ASP A 365 21.03 -8.37 -6.62
CA ASP A 365 22.34 -7.79 -6.97
C ASP A 365 22.70 -6.54 -6.14
N GLY A 366 21.87 -6.17 -5.16
CA GLY A 366 22.07 -4.99 -4.33
C GLY A 366 21.02 -3.91 -4.54
N VAL A 367 21.40 -2.64 -4.38
CA VAL A 367 20.47 -1.52 -4.45
C VAL A 367 20.49 -0.86 -5.81
N LYS A 368 19.33 -0.76 -6.46
CA LYS A 368 19.11 -0.13 -7.76
C LYS A 368 18.30 1.16 -7.59
N SER A 369 18.68 2.22 -8.29
CA SER A 369 17.82 3.41 -8.43
C SER A 369 16.65 3.10 -9.34
N ILE A 370 15.48 3.64 -9.00
CA ILE A 370 14.25 3.46 -9.76
C ILE A 370 13.72 4.81 -10.25
N PRO A 371 12.98 4.84 -11.36
CA PRO A 371 12.25 6.02 -11.78
C PRO A 371 11.19 6.38 -10.72
N VAL A 372 11.19 7.63 -10.31
CA VAL A 372 10.09 8.21 -9.52
C VAL A 372 8.90 8.55 -10.44
N TYR A 373 7.87 9.22 -9.90
CA TYR A 373 6.77 9.71 -10.73
C TYR A 373 7.28 10.47 -11.97
N MET A 374 6.78 10.11 -13.14
CA MET A 374 7.03 10.80 -14.40
C MET A 374 5.76 11.51 -14.86
N GLN A 375 5.86 12.82 -15.11
CA GLN A 375 4.70 13.61 -15.56
C GLN A 375 4.08 13.00 -16.82
N ASP A 376 2.74 12.94 -16.84
CA ASP A 376 1.90 12.36 -17.88
C ASP A 376 2.14 10.86 -18.15
N SER A 377 3.07 10.23 -17.44
CA SER A 377 3.36 8.79 -17.54
C SER A 377 3.01 8.01 -16.27
N GLY A 378 3.15 8.66 -15.12
CA GLY A 378 2.90 8.03 -13.82
C GLY A 378 4.09 7.21 -13.32
N TYR A 379 3.86 5.97 -12.96
CA TYR A 379 4.79 5.07 -12.26
C TYR A 379 5.09 3.83 -13.09
N SER A 380 6.34 3.33 -13.00
CA SER A 380 6.66 1.99 -13.50
C SER A 380 5.82 0.93 -12.79
N THR A 381 5.43 -0.10 -13.53
CA THR A 381 4.71 -1.25 -12.95
C THR A 381 5.46 -1.91 -11.81
N ASP A 382 6.79 -1.91 -11.83
CA ASP A 382 7.64 -2.53 -10.81
C ASP A 382 7.42 -1.96 -9.39
N VAL A 383 6.95 -0.71 -9.27
CA VAL A 383 6.76 -0.06 -7.97
C VAL A 383 5.31 -0.09 -7.48
N LEU A 384 4.37 -0.57 -8.29
CA LEU A 384 2.93 -0.41 -8.03
C LEU A 384 2.48 -1.07 -6.73
N LYS A 385 2.95 -2.27 -6.41
CA LYS A 385 2.56 -2.97 -5.17
C LYS A 385 2.93 -2.14 -3.94
N ALA A 386 4.18 -1.67 -3.87
CA ALA A 386 4.65 -0.83 -2.78
C ALA A 386 3.94 0.54 -2.75
N LEU A 387 3.71 1.14 -3.92
CA LEU A 387 2.99 2.40 -4.04
C LEU A 387 1.55 2.27 -3.53
N PHE A 388 0.82 1.23 -3.96
CA PHE A 388 -0.55 1.00 -3.51
C PHE A 388 -0.63 0.67 -2.02
N TYR A 389 0.39 0.04 -1.45
CA TYR A 389 0.47 -0.12 0.00
C TYR A 389 0.48 1.23 0.72
N ILE A 390 1.37 2.15 0.32
CA ILE A 390 1.44 3.48 0.91
C ILE A 390 0.12 4.25 0.70
N LEU A 391 -0.43 4.18 -0.51
CA LEU A 391 -1.71 4.82 -0.81
C LEU A 391 -2.86 4.23 0.01
N ALA A 392 -2.87 2.91 0.24
CA ALA A 392 -3.89 2.28 1.08
C ALA A 392 -3.82 2.80 2.53
N VAL A 393 -2.62 2.95 3.08
CA VAL A 393 -2.46 3.47 4.44
C VAL A 393 -2.77 4.97 4.52
N THR A 394 -2.28 5.77 3.58
CA THR A 394 -2.42 7.24 3.62
C THR A 394 -3.75 7.75 3.07
N GLU A 395 -4.42 6.98 2.23
CA GLU A 395 -5.69 7.32 1.57
C GLU A 395 -6.67 6.11 1.59
N PRO A 396 -7.06 5.59 2.76
CA PRO A 396 -7.73 4.29 2.91
C PRO A 396 -9.10 4.18 2.24
N ASP A 397 -9.78 5.31 2.01
CA ASP A 397 -11.10 5.36 1.37
C ASP A 397 -11.02 5.55 -0.15
N ARG A 398 -9.90 5.21 -0.80
CA ARG A 398 -9.65 5.46 -2.22
C ARG A 398 -9.50 4.17 -3.02
N PHE A 399 -9.93 4.29 -4.29
CA PHE A 399 -9.54 3.40 -5.37
C PHE A 399 -8.94 4.24 -6.51
N TYR A 400 -8.33 3.60 -7.49
CA TYR A 400 -7.55 4.30 -8.51
C TYR A 400 -7.91 3.80 -9.89
N LEU A 401 -8.00 4.74 -10.85
CA LEU A 401 -8.03 4.40 -12.27
C LEU A 401 -6.64 4.61 -12.85
N GLY A 402 -6.20 3.65 -13.63
CA GLY A 402 -4.91 3.66 -14.30
C GLY A 402 -5.07 3.77 -15.82
N ALA A 403 -4.27 4.65 -16.43
CA ALA A 403 -4.04 4.69 -17.87
C ALA A 403 -2.66 4.10 -18.16
N LEU A 404 -2.59 3.02 -18.95
CA LEU A 404 -1.34 2.34 -19.27
C LEU A 404 -0.65 3.05 -20.43
N ARG A 405 0.61 3.44 -20.21
CA ARG A 405 1.49 3.99 -21.22
C ARG A 405 2.26 2.85 -21.88
N GLU A 406 1.94 2.57 -23.11
CA GLU A 406 2.60 1.57 -23.94
C GLU A 406 3.57 2.23 -24.91
N THR A 407 4.62 1.50 -25.31
CA THR A 407 5.54 1.89 -26.37
C THR A 407 5.33 0.97 -27.55
N GLY A 408 5.12 1.54 -28.74
CA GLY A 408 4.97 0.74 -29.97
C GLY A 408 6.27 0.03 -30.37
N ASP A 409 6.15 -1.13 -31.00
CA ASP A 409 7.25 -2.03 -31.35
C ASP A 409 8.30 -1.43 -32.32
N MET A 410 8.04 -0.29 -32.92
CA MET A 410 8.84 0.21 -34.05
C MET A 410 9.73 1.41 -33.73
N THR A 411 9.42 2.22 -32.72
CA THR A 411 10.31 3.32 -32.28
C THR A 411 9.92 3.78 -30.87
N PRO A 412 10.90 4.24 -30.01
CA PRO A 412 10.62 4.84 -28.71
C PRO A 412 9.70 6.09 -28.75
N GLU A 413 9.45 6.62 -29.94
CA GLU A 413 8.65 7.83 -30.16
C GLU A 413 7.14 7.57 -30.22
N ASN A 414 6.72 6.31 -30.37
CA ASN A 414 5.31 5.94 -30.43
C ASN A 414 4.77 5.58 -29.03
N ILE A 415 4.55 6.60 -28.21
CA ILE A 415 3.87 6.47 -26.92
C ILE A 415 2.36 6.54 -27.16
N PHE A 416 1.63 5.57 -26.62
CA PHE A 416 0.18 5.60 -26.68
C PHE A 416 -0.46 5.09 -25.36
N TYR A 417 -1.68 5.53 -25.13
CA TYR A 417 -2.49 5.15 -23.96
C TYR A 417 -3.82 4.60 -24.48
N ASN A 418 -3.97 3.30 -24.52
CA ASN A 418 -5.15 2.63 -25.05
C ASN A 418 -5.86 1.71 -24.05
N ARG A 419 -5.31 1.54 -22.85
CA ARG A 419 -5.85 0.64 -21.84
C ARG A 419 -6.15 1.38 -20.53
N CYS A 420 -7.32 1.07 -19.95
CA CYS A 420 -7.76 1.55 -18.66
C CYS A 420 -7.90 0.39 -17.68
N VAL A 421 -7.52 0.61 -16.43
CA VAL A 421 -7.55 -0.39 -15.36
C VAL A 421 -8.07 0.25 -14.08
N ALA A 422 -8.82 -0.49 -13.26
CA ALA A 422 -9.21 -0.05 -11.91
C ALA A 422 -8.45 -0.86 -10.85
N PHE A 423 -7.90 -0.15 -9.86
CA PHE A 423 -7.14 -0.72 -8.74
C PHE A 423 -7.82 -0.40 -7.43
N PHE A 424 -8.06 -1.42 -6.62
CA PHE A 424 -8.65 -1.30 -5.30
C PHE A 424 -7.66 -1.85 -4.27
N PRO A 425 -6.78 -1.01 -3.69
CA PRO A 425 -5.92 -1.42 -2.60
C PRO A 425 -6.72 -1.46 -1.30
N TYR A 426 -6.49 -2.50 -0.49
CA TYR A 426 -7.17 -2.68 0.79
C TYR A 426 -6.36 -3.58 1.73
N PHE A 427 -6.71 -3.55 3.01
CA PHE A 427 -6.29 -4.55 3.98
C PHE A 427 -7.48 -5.43 4.35
N ASP A 428 -7.24 -6.73 4.45
CA ASP A 428 -8.25 -7.68 4.89
C ASP A 428 -8.44 -7.63 6.43
N ALA A 429 -9.39 -8.40 6.94
CA ALA A 429 -9.69 -8.48 8.37
C ALA A 429 -8.51 -8.96 9.23
N ASN A 430 -7.52 -9.59 8.65
CA ASN A 430 -6.30 -10.07 9.32
C ASN A 430 -5.12 -9.09 9.17
N GLY A 431 -5.31 -7.95 8.50
CA GLY A 431 -4.28 -6.96 8.25
C GLY A 431 -3.35 -7.30 7.07
N PHE A 432 -3.69 -8.26 6.21
CA PHE A 432 -2.92 -8.53 5.00
C PHE A 432 -3.29 -7.56 3.88
N PHE A 433 -2.28 -6.96 3.28
CA PHE A 433 -2.44 -6.05 2.15
C PHE A 433 -2.75 -6.81 0.86
N SER A 434 -3.69 -6.28 0.11
CA SER A 434 -4.06 -6.79 -1.22
C SER A 434 -4.49 -5.66 -2.14
N VAL A 435 -4.40 -5.88 -3.45
CA VAL A 435 -4.97 -4.99 -4.47
C VAL A 435 -5.80 -5.84 -5.43
N ALA A 436 -7.10 -5.60 -5.48
CA ALA A 436 -7.94 -6.14 -6.53
C ALA A 436 -7.79 -5.29 -7.79
N VAL A 437 -7.38 -5.90 -8.89
CA VAL A 437 -7.15 -5.25 -10.18
C VAL A 437 -8.19 -5.71 -11.16
N PHE A 438 -8.95 -4.77 -11.73
CA PHE A 438 -9.98 -5.05 -12.70
C PHE A 438 -9.65 -4.44 -14.06
N GLU A 439 -9.59 -5.29 -15.08
CA GLU A 439 -9.35 -4.90 -16.46
C GLU A 439 -10.25 -5.71 -17.40
N ASN A 440 -10.95 -5.04 -18.31
CA ASN A 440 -11.79 -5.69 -19.32
C ASN A 440 -12.81 -6.71 -18.76
N GLY A 441 -13.43 -6.39 -17.61
CA GLY A 441 -14.35 -7.29 -16.96
C GLY A 441 -13.71 -8.56 -16.36
N LYS A 442 -12.42 -8.52 -16.08
CA LYS A 442 -11.68 -9.61 -15.40
C LYS A 442 -10.99 -9.08 -14.18
N GLU A 443 -10.90 -9.90 -13.15
CA GLU A 443 -10.11 -9.64 -11.94
C GLU A 443 -8.78 -10.38 -12.00
N MET A 444 -7.73 -9.75 -11.44
CA MET A 444 -6.42 -10.34 -11.20
C MET A 444 -5.77 -9.73 -9.96
N SER A 445 -4.74 -10.36 -9.42
CA SER A 445 -3.93 -9.76 -8.36
C SER A 445 -2.96 -8.72 -8.92
N ILE A 446 -2.39 -7.88 -8.04
CA ILE A 446 -1.39 -6.89 -8.44
C ILE A 446 -0.13 -7.56 -8.99
N GLU A 447 0.27 -8.71 -8.44
CA GLU A 447 1.42 -9.48 -8.90
C GLU A 447 1.19 -9.98 -10.34
N GLN A 448 0.01 -10.56 -10.60
CA GLN A 448 -0.35 -11.01 -11.95
C GLN A 448 -0.42 -9.85 -12.95
N PHE A 449 -0.87 -8.66 -12.49
CA PHE A 449 -0.88 -7.47 -13.33
C PHE A 449 0.54 -7.00 -13.67
N MET A 450 1.43 -6.94 -12.69
CA MET A 450 2.83 -6.54 -12.86
C MET A 450 3.59 -7.52 -13.78
N GLU A 451 3.41 -8.82 -13.60
CA GLU A 451 3.99 -9.87 -14.45
C GLU A 451 3.54 -9.78 -15.92
N ARG A 452 2.28 -9.42 -16.16
CA ARG A 452 1.74 -9.25 -17.51
C ARG A 452 2.16 -7.95 -18.19
N ASN A 453 2.59 -6.97 -17.43
CA ASN A 453 2.89 -5.63 -17.90
C ASN A 453 4.30 -5.17 -17.47
N PRO A 454 5.36 -5.92 -17.81
CA PRO A 454 6.72 -5.55 -17.42
C PRO A 454 7.16 -4.25 -18.14
N ASN A 455 7.86 -3.37 -17.43
CA ASN A 455 8.43 -2.14 -17.96
C ASN A 455 7.40 -1.13 -18.55
N ILE A 456 6.14 -1.24 -18.18
CA ILE A 456 5.10 -0.28 -18.56
C ILE A 456 4.97 0.79 -17.48
N PHE A 457 4.51 1.97 -17.87
CA PHE A 457 4.15 3.05 -16.94
C PHE A 457 2.63 3.15 -16.82
N VAL A 458 2.16 3.45 -15.62
CA VAL A 458 0.74 3.62 -15.31
C VAL A 458 0.51 4.99 -14.69
N ASN A 459 -0.24 5.85 -15.39
CA ASN A 459 -0.72 7.11 -14.81
C ASN A 459 -1.93 6.81 -13.94
N LEU A 460 -1.92 7.27 -12.71
CA LEU A 460 -2.95 6.97 -11.72
C LEU A 460 -3.73 8.23 -11.34
N VAL A 461 -5.05 8.10 -11.29
CA VAL A 461 -5.96 9.08 -10.70
C VAL A 461 -6.75 8.45 -9.58
N ARG A 462 -6.98 9.22 -8.49
CA ARG A 462 -7.68 8.76 -7.30
C ARG A 462 -9.15 9.13 -7.33
N LEU A 463 -9.99 8.21 -6.85
CA LEU A 463 -11.41 8.40 -6.61
C LEU A 463 -11.74 7.89 -5.21
N ARG A 464 -12.80 8.42 -4.61
CA ARG A 464 -13.27 7.94 -3.32
C ARG A 464 -14.16 6.72 -3.50
N SER A 465 -13.91 5.67 -2.73
CA SER A 465 -14.81 4.52 -2.64
C SER A 465 -16.09 4.88 -1.89
N SER A 466 -17.15 4.10 -2.10
CA SER A 466 -18.44 4.37 -1.47
C SER A 466 -19.24 3.09 -1.28
N GLU A 467 -19.86 2.97 -0.12
CA GLU A 467 -20.87 1.94 0.14
C GLU A 467 -22.16 2.13 -0.69
N ARG A 468 -22.36 3.34 -1.25
CA ARG A 468 -23.49 3.64 -2.14
C ARG A 468 -23.16 3.40 -3.61
N PHE A 469 -22.37 2.38 -3.88
CA PHE A 469 -22.02 1.97 -5.24
C PHE A 469 -23.14 1.09 -5.82
N TYR A 470 -23.69 1.53 -6.94
CA TYR A 470 -24.80 0.83 -7.61
C TYR A 470 -24.59 0.82 -9.14
N PRO A 471 -23.71 -0.05 -9.67
CA PRO A 471 -23.50 -0.20 -11.11
C PRO A 471 -24.71 -0.92 -11.73
N GLN A 472 -25.26 -0.37 -12.79
CA GLN A 472 -26.41 -0.94 -13.51
C GLN A 472 -25.97 -1.84 -14.66
#